data_371c52c4ff51dec67ea12fd2a76575f5
#
_entry.id   371c52c4ff51dec67ea12fd2a76575f5
#
_cell.length_a   1.000
_cell.length_b   1.000
_cell.length_c   1.000
_cell.angle_alpha   90.00
_cell.angle_beta   90.00
_cell.angle_gamma   90.00
#
_symmetry.space_group_name_H-M   'P 1'
#
loop_
_entity.id
_entity.type
_entity.pdbx_description
1 polymer ?
#
loop_
_entity_poly.entity_id
_entity_poly.type
_entity_poly.pdbx_seq_one_letter_code
_entity_poly.pdbx_strand_id
1 'polypeptide(L)'
;MLQHHQGHSHFRLTTIKDINYLAPRLRYEDKREILASTGLLPYEALLKGYLENVIVFTIVNKKNIPVGIFGVNDCGNGVGAIWLLASEDLTTAQISFLRQCRDVVKLLNTKYKILWNFVDCRNSLHIKWLKWCGFKFINKQNYGVLNKPFYEFIRINNV
;
A
#
# COMPACT_ATOMS: atom_id res chain seq x y z
N MET A 1 7.41 27.57 18.53
CA MET A 1 8.25 26.50 19.06
C MET A 1 8.25 25.36 18.07
N LEU A 2 9.29 25.27 17.24
CA LEU A 2 9.44 24.17 16.29
C LEU A 2 9.81 22.95 17.12
N GLN A 3 8.85 22.04 17.32
CA GLN A 3 9.15 20.73 17.84
C GLN A 3 10.03 20.04 16.81
N HIS A 4 11.30 19.85 17.15
CA HIS A 4 12.16 18.93 16.46
C HIS A 4 11.53 17.54 16.61
N HIS A 5 10.73 17.14 15.66
CA HIS A 5 10.36 15.74 15.51
C HIS A 5 11.64 14.99 15.17
N GLN A 6 12.29 14.46 16.19
CA GLN A 6 13.37 13.51 16.01
C GLN A 6 12.84 12.40 15.10
N GLY A 7 13.58 12.14 14.02
CA GLY A 7 13.19 11.34 12.90
C GLY A 7 12.63 9.96 13.23
N HIS A 8 11.32 9.86 13.32
CA HIS A 8 10.60 8.58 13.31
C HIS A 8 9.87 8.42 11.99
N SER A 9 9.84 7.19 11.48
CA SER A 9 8.95 6.86 10.36
C SER A 9 7.51 7.11 10.80
N HIS A 10 6.73 7.76 9.95
CA HIS A 10 5.35 8.11 10.27
C HIS A 10 4.48 8.17 9.01
N PHE A 11 3.18 8.29 9.23
CA PHE A 11 2.17 8.44 8.18
C PHE A 11 1.66 9.88 8.18
N ARG A 12 1.42 10.41 7.00
CA ARG A 12 0.74 11.70 6.80
C ARG A 12 -0.10 11.68 5.53
N LEU A 13 -1.01 12.63 5.38
CA LEU A 13 -1.80 12.76 4.18
C LEU A 13 -0.89 12.97 2.96
N THR A 14 -1.24 12.30 1.87
CA THR A 14 -0.49 12.39 0.61
C THR A 14 -0.68 13.74 -0.05
N THR A 15 0.38 14.24 -0.67
CA THR A 15 0.37 15.44 -1.51
C THR A 15 0.85 15.10 -2.93
N ILE A 16 0.59 16.00 -3.87
CA ILE A 16 1.09 15.84 -5.26
C ILE A 16 2.62 15.77 -5.30
N LYS A 17 3.31 16.46 -4.40
CA LYS A 17 4.78 16.40 -4.29
C LYS A 17 5.27 14.98 -3.96
N ASP A 18 4.54 14.25 -3.13
CA ASP A 18 4.86 12.86 -2.79
C ASP A 18 4.77 11.97 -4.02
N ILE A 19 3.73 12.14 -4.82
CA ILE A 19 3.52 11.39 -6.05
C ILE A 19 4.64 11.67 -7.04
N ASN A 20 4.97 12.95 -7.25
CA ASN A 20 6.06 13.35 -8.15
C ASN A 20 7.41 12.78 -7.71
N TYR A 21 7.65 12.72 -6.42
CA TYR A 21 8.87 12.15 -5.87
C TYR A 21 8.92 10.62 -6.01
N LEU A 22 7.85 9.93 -5.64
CA LEU A 22 7.83 8.47 -5.56
C LEU A 22 7.66 7.78 -6.92
N ALA A 23 6.92 8.35 -7.84
CA ALA A 23 6.64 7.71 -9.12
C ALA A 23 7.88 7.18 -9.84
N PRO A 24 8.97 7.98 -10.01
CA PRO A 24 10.18 7.47 -10.66
C PRO A 24 11.03 6.55 -9.77
N ARG A 25 10.69 6.42 -8.49
CA ARG A 25 11.47 5.69 -7.48
C ARG A 25 10.80 4.41 -6.99
N LEU A 26 9.66 4.03 -7.56
CA LEU A 26 8.98 2.80 -7.15
C LEU A 26 9.87 1.58 -7.38
N ARG A 27 9.74 0.61 -6.48
CA ARG A 27 10.37 -0.70 -6.62
C ARG A 27 9.99 -1.32 -7.96
N TYR A 28 10.95 -2.05 -8.55
CA TYR A 28 10.69 -2.76 -9.81
C TYR A 28 9.47 -3.69 -9.70
N GLU A 29 9.34 -4.41 -8.61
CA GLU A 29 8.23 -5.33 -8.37
C GLU A 29 6.89 -4.62 -8.33
N ASP A 30 6.84 -3.42 -7.74
CA ASP A 30 5.61 -2.61 -7.68
C ASP A 30 5.26 -2.05 -9.06
N LYS A 31 6.25 -1.58 -9.81
CA LYS A 31 6.04 -1.14 -11.20
C LYS A 31 5.51 -2.27 -12.08
N ARG A 32 6.08 -3.46 -11.93
CA ARG A 32 5.67 -4.66 -12.66
C ARG A 32 4.25 -5.07 -12.30
N GLU A 33 3.90 -5.00 -11.01
CA GLU A 33 2.55 -5.32 -10.54
C GLU A 33 1.51 -4.35 -11.10
N ILE A 34 1.77 -3.05 -11.08
CA ILE A 34 0.88 -2.04 -11.66
C ILE A 34 0.68 -2.30 -13.16
N LEU A 35 1.75 -2.57 -13.88
CA LEU A 35 1.68 -2.85 -15.31
C LEU A 35 0.86 -4.09 -15.60
N ALA A 36 1.08 -5.16 -14.82
CA ALA A 36 0.38 -6.43 -14.99
C ALA A 36 -1.12 -6.32 -14.64
N SER A 37 -1.47 -5.54 -13.61
CA SER A 37 -2.84 -5.40 -13.15
C SER A 37 -3.65 -4.38 -13.96
N THR A 38 -3.09 -3.20 -14.21
CA THR A 38 -3.84 -2.07 -14.77
C THR A 38 -3.33 -1.56 -16.11
N GLY A 39 -2.10 -1.91 -16.50
CA GLY A 39 -1.44 -1.35 -17.69
C GLY A 39 -0.95 0.08 -17.52
N LEU A 40 -1.07 0.65 -16.31
CA LEU A 40 -0.67 2.02 -16.05
C LEU A 40 0.83 2.16 -15.78
N LEU A 41 1.36 3.35 -16.01
CA LEU A 41 2.68 3.77 -15.56
C LEU A 41 2.62 4.21 -14.08
N PRO A 42 3.76 4.21 -13.35
CA PRO A 42 3.77 4.55 -11.94
C PRO A 42 3.08 5.86 -11.57
N TYR A 43 3.38 6.94 -12.29
CA TYR A 43 2.77 8.24 -12.04
C TYR A 43 1.24 8.20 -12.21
N GLU A 44 0.78 7.59 -13.29
CA GLU A 44 -0.65 7.46 -13.59
C GLU A 44 -1.38 6.67 -12.50
N ALA A 45 -0.79 5.56 -12.04
CA ALA A 45 -1.37 4.73 -11.00
C ALA A 45 -1.47 5.47 -9.66
N LEU A 46 -0.41 6.16 -9.26
CA LEU A 46 -0.39 6.95 -8.02
C LEU A 46 -1.37 8.10 -8.07
N LEU A 47 -1.41 8.83 -9.18
CA LEU A 47 -2.33 9.95 -9.35
C LEU A 47 -3.79 9.49 -9.34
N LYS A 48 -4.09 8.41 -10.02
CA LYS A 48 -5.44 7.80 -10.01
C LYS A 48 -5.86 7.42 -8.60
N GLY A 49 -4.99 6.73 -7.85
CA GLY A 49 -5.25 6.38 -6.47
C GLY A 49 -5.49 7.60 -5.59
N TYR A 50 -4.69 8.63 -5.74
CA TYR A 50 -4.82 9.88 -5.00
C TYR A 50 -6.14 10.61 -5.28
N LEU A 51 -6.56 10.66 -6.55
CA LEU A 51 -7.79 11.38 -6.94
C LEU A 51 -9.07 10.61 -6.65
N GLU A 52 -9.04 9.28 -6.72
CA GLU A 52 -10.23 8.43 -6.62
C GLU A 52 -10.48 7.85 -5.23
N ASN A 53 -9.49 7.88 -4.34
CA ASN A 53 -9.61 7.27 -3.01
C ASN A 53 -9.84 8.33 -1.93
N VAL A 54 -10.66 7.96 -0.94
CA VAL A 54 -10.95 8.84 0.21
C VAL A 54 -9.80 8.84 1.20
N ILE A 55 -9.14 7.69 1.36
CA ILE A 55 -8.04 7.50 2.32
C ILE A 55 -6.76 7.23 1.51
N VAL A 56 -5.82 8.19 1.53
CA VAL A 56 -4.51 8.04 0.89
C VAL A 56 -3.45 8.67 1.80
N PHE A 57 -2.49 7.86 2.23
CA PHE A 57 -1.42 8.27 3.12
C PHE A 57 -0.05 8.02 2.53
N THR A 58 0.88 8.90 2.86
CA THR A 58 2.29 8.76 2.55
C THR A 58 3.03 8.24 3.78
N ILE A 59 3.88 7.24 3.56
CA ILE A 59 4.82 6.73 4.55
C ILE A 59 6.11 7.52 4.41
N VAL A 60 6.54 8.11 5.51
CA VAL A 60 7.75 8.96 5.56
C VAL A 60 8.76 8.30 6.48
N ASN A 61 10.02 8.21 6.04
CA ASN A 61 11.09 7.64 6.86
C ASN A 61 11.65 8.66 7.87
N LYS A 62 12.66 8.24 8.64
CA LYS A 62 13.30 9.08 9.66
C LYS A 62 13.94 10.36 9.12
N LYS A 63 14.31 10.36 7.84
CA LYS A 63 14.90 11.50 7.15
C LYS A 63 13.86 12.42 6.53
N ASN A 64 12.58 12.21 6.85
CA ASN A 64 11.46 12.94 6.29
C ASN A 64 11.32 12.77 4.76
N ILE A 65 11.70 11.60 4.26
CA ILE A 65 11.63 11.26 2.83
C ILE A 65 10.45 10.32 2.60
N PRO A 66 9.58 10.58 1.61
CA PRO A 66 8.53 9.65 1.24
C PRO A 66 9.10 8.32 0.75
N VAL A 67 8.64 7.21 1.30
CA VAL A 67 9.09 5.86 0.94
C VAL A 67 7.97 4.95 0.45
N GLY A 68 6.74 5.38 0.60
CA GLY A 68 5.58 4.64 0.11
C GLY A 68 4.31 5.47 0.19
N ILE A 69 3.33 5.06 -0.58
CA ILE A 69 1.96 5.60 -0.53
C ILE A 69 1.02 4.42 -0.46
N PHE A 70 0.07 4.46 0.46
CA PHE A 70 -0.98 3.47 0.54
C PHE A 70 -2.35 4.13 0.59
N GLY A 71 -3.34 3.41 0.15
CA GLY A 71 -4.70 3.90 0.15
C GLY A 71 -5.73 2.80 0.23
N VAL A 72 -6.97 3.22 0.39
CA VAL A 72 -8.13 2.33 0.39
C VAL A 72 -9.17 2.91 -0.55
N ASN A 73 -9.55 2.11 -1.54
CA ASN A 73 -10.69 2.40 -2.41
C ASN A 73 -11.95 1.81 -1.79
N ASP A 74 -12.97 2.62 -1.60
CA ASP A 74 -14.25 2.18 -1.07
C ASP A 74 -15.01 1.44 -2.18
N CYS A 75 -15.18 0.12 -2.00
CA CYS A 75 -15.89 -0.75 -2.95
C CYS A 75 -17.37 -0.89 -2.63
N GLY A 76 -17.86 -0.21 -1.58
CA GLY A 76 -19.22 -0.36 -1.08
C GLY A 76 -19.40 -1.60 -0.19
N ASN A 77 -20.54 -1.67 0.50
CA ASN A 77 -20.92 -2.81 1.36
C ASN A 77 -19.88 -3.17 2.44
N GLY A 78 -19.12 -2.20 2.92
CA GLY A 78 -18.11 -2.41 3.96
C GLY A 78 -16.82 -3.04 3.44
N VAL A 79 -16.61 -3.08 2.12
CA VAL A 79 -15.39 -3.62 1.49
C VAL A 79 -14.49 -2.47 1.06
N GLY A 80 -13.24 -2.52 1.50
CA GLY A 80 -12.18 -1.59 1.07
C GLY A 80 -11.08 -2.31 0.32
N ALA A 81 -10.72 -1.83 -0.86
CA ALA A 81 -9.58 -2.35 -1.62
C ALA A 81 -8.32 -1.60 -1.21
N ILE A 82 -7.47 -2.24 -0.41
CA ILE A 82 -6.23 -1.68 0.10
C ILE A 82 -5.09 -1.87 -0.90
N TRP A 83 -4.24 -0.86 -1.05
CA TRP A 83 -3.07 -0.91 -1.94
C TRP A 83 -1.89 -0.17 -1.32
N LEU A 84 -0.70 -0.58 -1.72
CA LEU A 84 0.58 0.04 -1.31
C LEU A 84 1.54 0.03 -2.49
N LEU A 85 2.15 1.17 -2.74
CA LEU A 85 3.24 1.33 -3.72
C LEU A 85 4.42 1.99 -3.01
N ALA A 86 5.61 1.43 -3.16
CA ALA A 86 6.76 1.83 -2.36
C ALA A 86 8.05 1.89 -3.17
N SER A 87 9.01 2.67 -2.65
CA SER A 87 10.40 2.66 -3.08
C SER A 87 11.19 1.57 -2.35
N GLU A 88 12.42 1.32 -2.80
CA GLU A 88 13.34 0.39 -2.11
C GLU A 88 13.64 0.81 -0.68
N ASP A 89 13.53 2.10 -0.37
CA ASP A 89 13.81 2.62 0.98
C ASP A 89 12.83 2.09 2.03
N LEU A 90 11.63 1.63 1.63
CA LEU A 90 10.69 1.00 2.56
C LEU A 90 11.21 -0.35 3.08
N THR A 91 12.07 -1.03 2.31
CA THR A 91 12.60 -2.35 2.68
C THR A 91 13.48 -2.33 3.92
N THR A 92 13.97 -1.14 4.30
CA THR A 92 14.83 -0.94 5.48
C THR A 92 14.03 -0.47 6.71
N ALA A 93 12.71 -0.58 6.68
CA ALA A 93 11.84 -0.13 7.76
C ALA A 93 12.13 -0.86 9.07
N GLN A 94 12.10 -0.12 10.17
CA GLN A 94 12.34 -0.65 11.51
C GLN A 94 11.15 -1.47 12.01
N ILE A 95 11.40 -2.36 12.97
CA ILE A 95 10.36 -3.20 13.59
C ILE A 95 9.24 -2.36 14.19
N SER A 96 9.58 -1.24 14.85
CA SER A 96 8.58 -0.32 15.40
C SER A 96 7.63 0.21 14.33
N PHE A 97 8.16 0.52 13.14
CA PHE A 97 7.37 0.97 12.01
C PHE A 97 6.47 -0.13 11.46
N LEU A 98 6.97 -1.37 11.36
CA LEU A 98 6.17 -2.53 10.95
C LEU A 98 4.99 -2.76 11.90
N ARG A 99 5.18 -2.55 13.21
CA ARG A 99 4.10 -2.60 14.19
C ARG A 99 3.06 -1.51 13.96
N GLN A 100 3.49 -0.29 13.64
CA GLN A 100 2.58 0.80 13.28
C GLN A 100 1.74 0.45 12.06
N CYS A 101 2.34 -0.17 11.03
CA CYS A 101 1.61 -0.64 9.84
C CYS A 101 0.49 -1.61 10.22
N ARG A 102 0.78 -2.56 11.12
CA ARG A 102 -0.22 -3.51 11.62
C ARG A 102 -1.37 -2.80 12.33
N ASP A 103 -1.06 -1.81 13.15
CA ASP A 103 -2.08 -1.04 13.88
C ASP A 103 -2.94 -0.21 12.94
N VAL A 104 -2.34 0.40 11.92
CA VAL A 104 -3.09 1.15 10.89
C VAL A 104 -4.03 0.22 10.12
N VAL A 105 -3.57 -0.96 9.74
CA VAL A 105 -4.42 -1.96 9.06
C VAL A 105 -5.59 -2.37 9.94
N LYS A 106 -5.36 -2.60 11.23
CA LYS A 106 -6.43 -2.90 12.18
C LYS A 106 -7.46 -1.77 12.27
N LEU A 107 -6.98 -0.53 12.32
CA LEU A 107 -7.86 0.65 12.33
C LEU A 107 -8.70 0.75 11.06
N LEU A 108 -8.09 0.57 9.90
CA LEU A 108 -8.81 0.55 8.62
C LEU A 108 -9.85 -0.58 8.57
N ASN A 109 -9.54 -1.72 9.18
CA ASN A 109 -10.46 -2.85 9.26
C ASN A 109 -11.66 -2.60 10.18
N THR A 110 -11.61 -1.60 11.06
CA THR A 110 -12.79 -1.16 11.82
C THR A 110 -13.75 -0.36 10.93
N LYS A 111 -13.21 0.41 10.00
CA LYS A 111 -14.01 1.17 9.04
C LYS A 111 -14.56 0.30 7.91
N TYR A 112 -13.73 -0.61 7.41
CA TYR A 112 -14.10 -1.57 6.38
C TYR A 112 -14.10 -2.96 7.00
N LYS A 113 -15.27 -3.59 7.04
CA LYS A 113 -15.41 -4.95 7.59
C LYS A 113 -14.50 -5.94 6.87
N ILE A 114 -14.29 -5.74 5.58
CA ILE A 114 -13.39 -6.53 4.75
C ILE A 114 -12.41 -5.58 4.07
N LEU A 115 -11.12 -5.81 4.28
CA LEU A 115 -10.05 -5.26 3.45
C LEU A 115 -9.62 -6.33 2.47
N TRP A 116 -9.46 -5.95 1.20
CA TRP A 116 -9.31 -6.91 0.10
C TRP A 116 -8.48 -6.32 -1.03
N ASN A 117 -7.81 -7.15 -1.78
CA ASN A 117 -7.26 -6.84 -3.10
C ASN A 117 -6.52 -8.05 -3.68
N PHE A 118 -5.81 -7.81 -4.78
CA PHE A 118 -4.92 -8.76 -5.43
C PHE A 118 -3.47 -8.31 -5.31
N VAL A 119 -2.56 -9.28 -5.22
CA VAL A 119 -1.11 -9.04 -5.22
C VAL A 119 -0.45 -9.96 -6.24
N ASP A 120 0.48 -9.42 -7.03
CA ASP A 120 1.26 -10.21 -7.99
C ASP A 120 2.03 -11.30 -7.25
N CYS A 121 1.92 -12.56 -7.72
CA CYS A 121 2.62 -13.70 -7.10
C CYS A 121 4.13 -13.52 -7.06
N ARG A 122 4.71 -12.65 -7.90
CA ARG A 122 6.14 -12.35 -7.96
C ARG A 122 6.58 -11.28 -6.96
N ASN A 123 5.63 -10.56 -6.35
CA ASN A 123 5.94 -9.48 -5.39
C ASN A 123 6.11 -10.03 -3.98
N SER A 124 7.20 -10.76 -3.76
CA SER A 124 7.46 -11.52 -2.54
C SER A 124 7.52 -10.66 -1.28
N LEU A 125 8.11 -9.47 -1.36
CA LEU A 125 8.19 -8.55 -0.21
C LEU A 125 6.80 -8.06 0.21
N HIS A 126 5.97 -7.68 -0.75
CA HIS A 126 4.59 -7.26 -0.50
C HIS A 126 3.76 -8.39 0.13
N ILE A 127 3.94 -9.61 -0.38
CA ILE A 127 3.28 -10.82 0.18
C ILE A 127 3.67 -11.02 1.65
N LYS A 128 4.95 -10.90 1.99
CA LYS A 128 5.43 -11.01 3.38
C LYS A 128 4.82 -9.93 4.27
N TRP A 129 4.75 -8.69 3.78
CA TRP A 129 4.16 -7.58 4.51
C TRP A 129 2.66 -7.79 4.76
N LEU A 130 1.93 -8.27 3.77
CA LEU A 130 0.51 -8.60 3.91
C LEU A 130 0.29 -9.70 4.96
N LYS A 131 1.09 -10.75 4.94
CA LYS A 131 1.06 -11.81 5.97
C LYS A 131 1.32 -11.25 7.37
N TRP A 132 2.31 -10.39 7.48
CA TRP A 132 2.63 -9.71 8.75
C TRP A 132 1.45 -8.89 9.25
N CYS A 133 0.73 -8.20 8.38
CA CYS A 133 -0.44 -7.41 8.73
C CYS A 133 -1.72 -8.23 8.97
N GLY A 134 -1.63 -9.55 8.89
CA GLY A 134 -2.74 -10.45 9.20
C GLY A 134 -3.69 -10.75 8.05
N PHE A 135 -3.31 -10.46 6.82
CA PHE A 135 -4.09 -10.85 5.65
C PHE A 135 -3.96 -12.35 5.36
N LYS A 136 -5.03 -12.92 4.84
CA LYS A 136 -5.09 -14.30 4.37
C LYS A 136 -5.20 -14.33 2.86
N PHE A 137 -4.52 -15.30 2.25
CA PHE A 137 -4.56 -15.54 0.81
C PHE A 137 -5.61 -16.62 0.54
N ILE A 138 -6.66 -16.26 -0.19
CA ILE A 138 -7.85 -17.11 -0.37
C ILE A 138 -7.95 -17.70 -1.75
N ASN A 139 -7.21 -17.17 -2.73
CA ASN A 139 -7.29 -17.63 -4.11
C ASN A 139 -6.02 -17.25 -4.88
N LYS A 140 -5.70 -18.03 -5.91
CA LYS A 140 -4.67 -17.72 -6.89
C LYS A 140 -5.29 -17.85 -8.27
N GLN A 141 -5.21 -16.78 -9.08
CA GLN A 141 -5.80 -16.76 -10.41
C GLN A 141 -5.02 -15.82 -11.33
N ASN A 142 -5.20 -15.98 -12.61
CA ASN A 142 -4.73 -14.99 -13.57
C ASN A 142 -5.60 -13.75 -13.46
N TYR A 143 -4.96 -12.58 -13.42
CA TYR A 143 -5.63 -11.32 -13.13
C TYR A 143 -4.97 -10.17 -13.89
N GLY A 144 -5.78 -9.13 -14.16
CA GLY A 144 -5.31 -7.89 -14.75
C GLY A 144 -5.12 -7.94 -16.26
N VAL A 145 -4.68 -6.82 -16.82
CA VAL A 145 -4.58 -6.64 -18.28
C VAL A 145 -3.55 -7.57 -18.93
N LEU A 146 -2.52 -8.00 -18.20
CA LEU A 146 -1.52 -8.95 -18.70
C LEU A 146 -1.83 -10.41 -18.36
N ASN A 147 -2.94 -10.67 -17.67
CA ASN A 147 -3.38 -12.03 -17.32
C ASN A 147 -2.28 -12.87 -16.63
N LYS A 148 -1.62 -12.26 -15.63
CA LYS A 148 -0.54 -12.90 -14.85
C LYS A 148 -1.08 -13.49 -13.55
N PRO A 149 -0.38 -14.46 -12.93
CA PRO A 149 -0.79 -15.03 -11.65
C PRO A 149 -0.77 -13.99 -10.52
N PHE A 150 -1.88 -13.86 -9.83
CA PHE A 150 -2.05 -13.01 -8.64
C PHE A 150 -2.67 -13.84 -7.52
N TYR A 151 -2.35 -13.48 -6.29
CA TYR A 151 -3.10 -13.93 -5.12
C TYR A 151 -4.19 -12.92 -4.78
N GLU A 152 -5.38 -13.43 -4.49
CA GLU A 152 -6.43 -12.67 -3.84
C GLU A 152 -6.23 -12.75 -2.33
N PHE A 153 -6.27 -11.62 -1.63
CA PHE A 153 -6.07 -11.57 -0.18
C PHE A 153 -7.18 -10.79 0.50
N ILE A 154 -7.50 -11.19 1.73
CA ILE A 154 -8.51 -10.52 2.55
C ILE A 154 -8.08 -10.44 4.01
N ARG A 155 -8.65 -9.46 4.70
CA ARG A 155 -8.61 -9.36 6.16
C ARG A 155 -10.01 -8.98 6.64
N ILE A 156 -10.61 -9.86 7.41
CA ILE A 156 -11.96 -9.67 7.95
C ILE A 156 -11.85 -9.18 9.38
N ASN A 157 -12.65 -8.15 9.71
CA ASN A 157 -12.76 -7.68 11.08
C ASN A 157 -13.69 -8.62 11.85
N ASN A 158 -13.12 -9.42 12.74
CA ASN A 158 -13.82 -10.40 13.55
C ASN A 158 -14.16 -9.84 14.94
N VAL A 159 -14.77 -8.69 14.99
CA VAL A 159 -15.24 -8.15 16.28
C VAL A 159 -16.63 -8.65 16.57
#